data_82b0f352c89b4ba11effe5a7b2ff2af5
#
_entry.id   82b0f352c89b4ba11effe5a7b2ff2af5
#
_cell.length_a   1.000
_cell.length_b   1.000
_cell.length_c   1.000
_cell.angle_alpha   90.00
_cell.angle_beta   90.00
_cell.angle_gamma   90.00
#
_symmetry.space_group_name_H-M   'P 1'
#
loop_
_entity.id
_entity.type
_entity.pdbx_description
1 polymer ?
#
loop_
_entity_poly.entity_id
_entity_poly.type
_entity_poly.pdbx_seq_one_letter_code
_entity_poly.pdbx_strand_id
1 'polypeptide(L)'
;TTNEYRFRGGDAIYEDINHDGTIDELDIVYLGNSNPKFDGGFGTTIRWKRLSLNVFFNYRVGGKIINYGRMDAENMYSTNNQSIATNWRWRKDGDMTEIPRALFQSGYNWLGSDRFVEDGSFLRLKQLTLNYSFDPKLLKKAHLNTLNLSLTLNNMFTITKYTGADPEISPNNIGVSED
;
A
#
# COMPACT_ATOMS: atom_id res chain seq x y z
N THR A 1 -21.40 -27.57 -23.17
CA THR A 1 -20.22 -27.09 -23.93
C THR A 1 -19.48 -26.08 -23.04
N THR A 2 -18.44 -26.53 -22.37
CA THR A 2 -17.46 -25.69 -21.68
C THR A 2 -16.78 -24.86 -22.76
N ASN A 3 -17.05 -23.56 -22.78
CA ASN A 3 -16.29 -22.62 -23.59
C ASN A 3 -14.90 -22.49 -22.93
N GLU A 4 -13.98 -23.36 -23.30
CA GLU A 4 -12.60 -23.23 -22.89
C GLU A 4 -12.06 -21.91 -23.44
N TYR A 5 -11.66 -21.03 -22.53
CA TYR A 5 -11.00 -19.81 -22.92
C TYR A 5 -9.63 -20.13 -23.53
N ARG A 6 -9.39 -19.66 -24.75
CA ARG A 6 -8.09 -19.82 -25.40
C ARG A 6 -7.26 -18.56 -25.23
N PHE A 7 -6.13 -18.71 -24.57
CA PHE A 7 -5.14 -17.65 -24.44
C PHE A 7 -4.65 -17.17 -25.81
N ARG A 8 -4.44 -15.87 -25.92
CA ARG A 8 -3.99 -15.19 -27.14
C ARG A 8 -2.90 -14.18 -26.81
N GLY A 9 -2.25 -13.63 -27.85
CA GLY A 9 -1.30 -12.54 -27.68
C GLY A 9 -1.90 -11.42 -26.85
N GLY A 10 -1.11 -10.93 -25.87
CA GLY A 10 -1.50 -9.88 -24.93
C GLY A 10 -2.28 -10.33 -23.70
N ASP A 11 -2.59 -11.61 -23.55
CA ASP A 11 -3.14 -12.15 -22.31
C ASP A 11 -2.07 -12.25 -21.24
N ALA A 12 -2.49 -12.20 -19.97
CA ALA A 12 -1.62 -12.53 -18.85
C ALA A 12 -1.18 -14.00 -18.96
N ILE A 13 0.09 -14.25 -18.70
CA ILE A 13 0.66 -15.60 -18.70
C ILE A 13 0.68 -16.08 -17.26
N TYR A 14 -0.05 -17.15 -16.99
CA TYR A 14 -0.01 -17.86 -15.72
C TYR A 14 0.81 -19.13 -15.88
N GLU A 15 1.52 -19.51 -14.83
CA GLU A 15 2.34 -20.73 -14.82
C GLU A 15 1.48 -21.92 -14.42
N ASP A 16 1.47 -22.94 -15.25
CA ASP A 16 0.88 -24.26 -14.99
C ASP A 16 1.89 -25.03 -14.12
N ILE A 17 1.67 -25.05 -12.81
CA ILE A 17 2.62 -25.58 -11.83
C ILE A 17 2.58 -27.11 -11.82
N ASN A 18 1.39 -27.69 -11.96
CA ASN A 18 1.20 -29.15 -11.94
C ASN A 18 1.39 -29.81 -13.32
N HIS A 19 1.51 -28.96 -14.38
CA HIS A 19 1.72 -29.38 -15.76
C HIS A 19 0.58 -30.29 -16.34
N ASP A 20 -0.67 -30.00 -15.93
CA ASP A 20 -1.84 -30.72 -16.43
C ASP A 20 -2.48 -30.08 -17.68
N GLY A 21 -1.99 -28.88 -18.07
CA GLY A 21 -2.43 -28.12 -19.22
C GLY A 21 -3.65 -27.23 -18.96
N THR A 22 -4.07 -27.10 -17.70
CA THR A 22 -5.19 -26.26 -17.26
C THR A 22 -4.72 -25.28 -16.20
N ILE A 23 -5.10 -24.01 -16.28
CA ILE A 23 -4.82 -23.05 -15.22
C ILE A 23 -6.00 -23.03 -14.26
N ASP A 24 -5.79 -23.55 -13.05
CA ASP A 24 -6.83 -23.67 -12.02
C ASP A 24 -6.29 -23.49 -10.58
N GLU A 25 -7.06 -23.93 -9.59
CA GLU A 25 -6.70 -23.78 -8.16
C GLU A 25 -5.45 -24.57 -7.75
N LEU A 26 -5.05 -25.58 -8.54
CA LEU A 26 -3.86 -26.40 -8.28
C LEU A 26 -2.57 -25.65 -8.66
N ASP A 27 -2.69 -24.55 -9.39
CA ASP A 27 -1.57 -23.68 -9.78
C ASP A 27 -1.33 -22.54 -8.78
N ILE A 28 -2.09 -22.50 -7.68
CA ILE A 28 -1.89 -21.48 -6.64
C ILE A 28 -0.62 -21.79 -5.85
N VAL A 29 0.31 -20.84 -5.84
CA VAL A 29 1.58 -20.96 -5.14
C VAL A 29 1.71 -19.97 -3.96
N TYR A 30 2.55 -20.34 -3.01
CA TYR A 30 2.88 -19.49 -1.89
C TYR A 30 3.81 -18.34 -2.32
N LEU A 31 3.31 -17.11 -2.31
CA LEU A 31 4.06 -15.90 -2.72
C LEU A 31 4.76 -15.19 -1.56
N GLY A 32 4.63 -15.68 -0.34
CA GLY A 32 5.28 -15.11 0.83
C GLY A 32 4.31 -14.90 1.99
N ASN A 33 4.86 -14.43 3.12
CA ASN A 33 4.12 -14.21 4.34
C ASN A 33 3.71 -12.74 4.47
N SER A 34 2.48 -12.46 4.87
CA SER A 34 2.01 -11.10 5.19
C SER A 34 2.57 -10.57 6.52
N ASN A 35 3.05 -11.46 7.41
CA ASN A 35 3.63 -11.03 8.67
C ASN A 35 5.00 -10.39 8.46
N PRO A 36 5.26 -9.23 9.09
CA PRO A 36 6.57 -8.60 9.04
C PRO A 36 7.61 -9.43 9.79
N LYS A 37 8.87 -9.29 9.40
CA LYS A 37 10.01 -9.84 10.15
C LYS A 37 10.26 -9.05 11.43
N PHE A 38 10.13 -7.74 11.34
CA PHE A 38 10.27 -6.80 12.44
C PHE A 38 9.28 -5.66 12.26
N ASP A 39 8.68 -5.24 13.33
CA ASP A 39 7.90 -4.01 13.41
C ASP A 39 8.14 -3.34 14.77
N GLY A 40 7.97 -2.04 14.81
CA GLY A 40 8.19 -1.29 16.03
C GLY A 40 8.19 0.21 15.83
N GLY A 41 8.58 0.91 16.88
CA GLY A 41 8.69 2.35 16.85
C GLY A 41 9.85 2.86 17.69
N PHE A 42 10.38 3.99 17.32
CA PHE A 42 11.40 4.71 18.09
C PHE A 42 11.12 6.20 18.07
N GLY A 43 11.54 6.87 19.10
CA GLY A 43 11.34 8.31 19.18
C GLY A 43 12.33 8.97 20.14
N THR A 44 12.36 10.28 20.06
CA THR A 44 13.20 11.11 20.93
C THR A 44 12.50 12.40 21.31
N THR A 45 12.86 12.91 22.47
CA THR A 45 12.44 14.23 22.92
C THR A 45 13.67 15.08 23.16
N ILE A 46 13.80 16.16 22.38
CA ILE A 46 14.87 17.14 22.50
C ILE A 46 14.29 18.35 23.23
N ARG A 47 14.93 18.75 24.34
CA ARG A 47 14.53 19.94 25.10
C ARG A 47 15.66 20.95 25.09
N TRP A 48 15.34 22.15 24.71
CA TRP A 48 16.27 23.26 24.74
C TRP A 48 15.60 24.52 25.31
N LYS A 49 16.02 24.90 26.51
CA LYS A 49 15.39 25.98 27.24
C LYS A 49 13.88 25.80 27.40
N ARG A 50 13.08 26.55 26.64
CA ARG A 50 11.61 26.54 26.65
C ARG A 50 10.99 25.85 25.47
N LEU A 51 11.83 25.31 24.59
CA LEU A 51 11.43 24.58 23.42
C LEU A 51 11.58 23.07 23.68
N SER A 52 10.57 22.30 23.32
CA SER A 52 10.58 20.84 23.35
C SER A 52 10.11 20.31 22.01
N LEU A 53 10.94 19.49 21.38
CA LEU A 53 10.64 18.77 20.17
C LEU A 53 10.53 17.29 20.50
N ASN A 54 9.37 16.71 20.22
CA ASN A 54 9.13 15.27 20.30
C ASN A 54 8.95 14.73 18.89
N VAL A 55 9.70 13.67 18.56
CA VAL A 55 9.66 13.02 17.25
C VAL A 55 9.47 11.53 17.48
N PHE A 56 8.52 10.92 16.76
CA PHE A 56 8.23 9.50 16.84
C PHE A 56 8.09 8.90 15.45
N PHE A 57 8.83 7.84 15.22
CA PHE A 57 8.77 7.03 14.02
C PHE A 57 8.21 5.65 14.32
N ASN A 58 7.44 5.10 13.39
CA ASN A 58 7.18 3.67 13.33
C ASN A 58 7.75 3.08 12.04
N TYR A 59 8.06 1.80 12.10
CA TYR A 59 8.62 1.07 10.99
C TYR A 59 8.10 -0.36 10.94
N ARG A 60 8.13 -0.91 9.75
CA ARG A 60 7.89 -2.32 9.46
C ARG A 60 8.93 -2.79 8.45
N VAL A 61 9.48 -3.98 8.64
CA VAL A 61 10.45 -4.59 7.74
C VAL A 61 9.95 -5.98 7.35
N GLY A 62 9.81 -6.21 6.05
CA GLY A 62 9.25 -7.43 5.49
C GLY A 62 7.72 -7.45 5.54
N GLY A 63 7.16 -8.60 5.22
CA GLY A 63 5.74 -8.80 4.97
C GLY A 63 5.38 -8.47 3.54
N LYS A 64 4.52 -9.31 2.96
CA LYS A 64 3.96 -9.10 1.61
C LYS A 64 2.56 -8.53 1.74
N ILE A 65 2.22 -7.59 0.86
CA ILE A 65 0.91 -6.98 0.79
C ILE A 65 0.37 -7.17 -0.62
N ILE A 66 -0.86 -7.67 -0.74
CA ILE A 66 -1.56 -7.67 -2.02
C ILE A 66 -2.14 -6.27 -2.23
N ASN A 67 -1.76 -5.64 -3.32
CA ASN A 67 -2.29 -4.33 -3.70
C ASN A 67 -3.65 -4.49 -4.40
N TYR A 68 -4.69 -4.75 -3.63
CA TYR A 68 -6.05 -4.93 -4.13
C TYR A 68 -6.57 -3.70 -4.89
N GLY A 69 -6.21 -2.49 -4.45
CA GLY A 69 -6.61 -1.25 -5.13
C GLY A 69 -6.02 -1.17 -6.54
N ARG A 70 -4.77 -1.57 -6.72
CA ARG A 70 -4.14 -1.68 -8.04
C ARG A 70 -4.76 -2.79 -8.86
N MET A 71 -4.97 -3.96 -8.25
CA MET A 71 -5.59 -5.12 -8.91
C MET A 71 -6.98 -4.76 -9.44
N ASP A 72 -7.82 -4.11 -8.65
CA ASP A 72 -9.16 -3.69 -9.06
C ASP A 72 -9.13 -2.59 -10.12
N ALA A 73 -8.24 -1.61 -9.99
CA ALA A 73 -8.12 -0.50 -10.93
C ALA A 73 -7.47 -0.87 -12.28
N GLU A 74 -6.77 -2.00 -12.36
CA GLU A 74 -6.09 -2.47 -13.57
C GLU A 74 -6.77 -3.68 -14.23
N ASN A 75 -7.85 -4.23 -13.66
CA ASN A 75 -8.42 -5.49 -14.14
C ASN A 75 -9.14 -5.44 -15.48
N MET A 76 -9.65 -4.30 -15.90
CA MET A 76 -10.34 -4.09 -17.18
C MET A 76 -11.46 -5.11 -17.51
N TYR A 77 -11.95 -5.83 -16.51
CA TYR A 77 -12.98 -6.86 -16.66
C TYR A 77 -14.39 -6.27 -16.64
N SER A 78 -14.56 -5.17 -15.93
CA SER A 78 -15.86 -4.50 -15.72
C SER A 78 -15.85 -3.05 -16.22
N THR A 79 -16.93 -2.32 -15.97
CA THR A 79 -17.08 -0.91 -16.29
C THR A 79 -16.63 0.02 -15.16
N ASN A 80 -15.93 -0.49 -14.15
CA ASN A 80 -15.41 0.30 -13.04
C ASN A 80 -14.36 1.32 -13.51
N ASN A 81 -14.16 2.35 -12.69
CA ASN A 81 -13.09 3.31 -12.94
C ASN A 81 -11.73 2.61 -12.95
N GLN A 82 -10.92 2.95 -13.93
CA GLN A 82 -9.62 2.32 -14.15
C GLN A 82 -8.47 3.27 -13.83
N SER A 83 -7.33 2.67 -13.47
CA SER A 83 -6.07 3.40 -13.36
C SER A 83 -5.64 3.95 -14.72
N ILE A 84 -4.97 5.11 -14.71
CA ILE A 84 -4.33 5.67 -15.90
C ILE A 84 -3.31 4.71 -16.52
N ALA A 85 -2.76 3.78 -15.73
CA ALA A 85 -1.82 2.77 -16.18
C ALA A 85 -2.39 1.88 -17.28
N THR A 86 -3.71 1.64 -17.29
CA THR A 86 -4.39 0.85 -18.34
C THR A 86 -4.29 1.46 -19.74
N ASN A 87 -3.89 2.72 -19.87
CA ASN A 87 -3.60 3.33 -21.16
C ASN A 87 -2.38 2.70 -21.84
N TRP A 88 -1.47 2.11 -21.08
CA TRP A 88 -0.28 1.39 -21.57
C TRP A 88 -0.49 -0.12 -21.67
N ARG A 89 -1.75 -0.59 -21.67
CA ARG A 89 -2.06 -2.01 -21.89
C ARG A 89 -1.62 -2.48 -23.27
N TRP A 90 -1.42 -3.74 -23.41
CA TRP A 90 -1.19 -4.38 -24.70
C TRP A 90 -2.39 -4.14 -25.66
N ARG A 91 -2.12 -3.76 -26.92
CA ARG A 91 -3.14 -3.44 -27.93
C ARG A 91 -2.94 -4.19 -29.22
N LYS A 92 -1.70 -4.49 -29.60
CA LYS A 92 -1.35 -5.14 -30.86
C LYS A 92 -0.05 -5.94 -30.74
N ASP A 93 0.15 -6.85 -31.66
CA ASP A 93 1.38 -7.64 -31.76
C ASP A 93 2.60 -6.71 -31.86
N GLY A 94 3.63 -7.04 -31.08
CA GLY A 94 4.84 -6.22 -30.94
C GLY A 94 4.81 -5.24 -29.76
N ASP A 95 3.68 -4.99 -29.13
CA ASP A 95 3.63 -4.19 -27.90
C ASP A 95 4.35 -4.95 -26.76
N MET A 96 5.22 -4.26 -26.04
CA MET A 96 5.88 -4.76 -24.82
C MET A 96 5.37 -3.98 -23.62
N THR A 97 4.57 -4.61 -22.80
CA THR A 97 3.93 -3.98 -21.63
C THR A 97 3.66 -5.01 -20.53
N GLU A 98 3.65 -4.55 -19.29
CA GLU A 98 3.28 -5.36 -18.13
C GLU A 98 1.76 -5.49 -17.94
N ILE A 99 0.97 -4.67 -18.65
CA ILE A 99 -0.48 -4.65 -18.51
C ILE A 99 -1.08 -5.42 -19.68
N PRO A 100 -1.85 -6.50 -19.41
CA PRO A 100 -2.43 -7.32 -20.45
C PRO A 100 -3.48 -6.56 -21.27
N ARG A 101 -3.95 -7.17 -22.35
CA ARG A 101 -5.05 -6.62 -23.14
C ARG A 101 -6.34 -6.54 -22.33
N ALA A 102 -7.20 -5.60 -22.69
CA ALA A 102 -8.52 -5.48 -22.08
C ALA A 102 -9.45 -6.62 -22.55
N LEU A 103 -10.10 -7.27 -21.59
CA LEU A 103 -11.08 -8.31 -21.81
C LEU A 103 -12.33 -7.99 -20.96
N PHE A 104 -13.40 -7.56 -21.62
CA PHE A 104 -14.65 -7.23 -20.94
C PHE A 104 -15.44 -8.52 -20.68
N GLN A 105 -15.69 -8.83 -19.41
CA GLN A 105 -16.45 -9.99 -18.93
C GLN A 105 -16.01 -11.34 -19.56
N SER A 106 -14.71 -11.46 -19.85
CA SER A 106 -14.16 -12.68 -20.45
C SER A 106 -12.70 -12.87 -20.06
N GLY A 107 -12.19 -14.09 -20.26
CA GLY A 107 -10.80 -14.45 -19.99
C GLY A 107 -10.39 -14.35 -18.53
N TYR A 108 -9.08 -14.40 -18.30
CA TYR A 108 -8.49 -14.53 -16.96
C TYR A 108 -7.53 -13.38 -16.59
N ASN A 109 -7.39 -12.32 -17.42
CA ASN A 109 -6.47 -11.20 -17.17
C ASN A 109 -6.76 -10.42 -15.88
N TRP A 110 -7.89 -10.66 -15.26
CA TRP A 110 -8.36 -10.04 -14.01
C TRP A 110 -7.96 -10.82 -12.75
N LEU A 111 -7.49 -12.06 -12.90
CA LEU A 111 -7.11 -12.89 -11.75
C LEU A 111 -5.95 -12.27 -10.98
N GLY A 112 -5.97 -12.50 -9.67
CA GLY A 112 -4.86 -12.18 -8.80
C GLY A 112 -3.59 -12.94 -9.20
N SER A 113 -2.44 -12.29 -9.09
CA SER A 113 -1.14 -12.88 -9.38
C SER A 113 -0.05 -12.21 -8.53
N ASP A 114 1.16 -12.71 -8.63
CA ASP A 114 2.37 -12.15 -8.05
C ASP A 114 2.62 -10.70 -8.45
N ARG A 115 2.12 -10.26 -9.61
CA ARG A 115 2.17 -8.88 -10.10
C ARG A 115 1.62 -7.86 -9.11
N PHE A 116 0.68 -8.25 -8.27
CA PHE A 116 0.03 -7.39 -7.28
C PHE A 116 0.56 -7.58 -5.86
N VAL A 117 1.56 -8.46 -5.68
CA VAL A 117 2.17 -8.74 -4.38
C VAL A 117 3.41 -7.88 -4.21
N GLU A 118 3.32 -6.92 -3.30
CA GLU A 118 4.34 -5.90 -3.08
C GLU A 118 5.02 -6.06 -1.70
N ASP A 119 6.15 -5.39 -1.53
CA ASP A 119 6.85 -5.33 -0.24
C ASP A 119 6.13 -4.35 0.70
N GLY A 120 5.70 -4.84 1.86
CA GLY A 120 5.02 -4.06 2.89
C GLY A 120 5.93 -3.29 3.83
N SER A 121 7.24 -3.23 3.57
CA SER A 121 8.18 -2.49 4.41
C SER A 121 7.95 -0.98 4.32
N PHE A 122 8.03 -0.31 5.47
CA PHE A 122 7.94 1.14 5.53
C PHE A 122 8.65 1.75 6.73
N LEU A 123 8.99 3.01 6.63
CA LEU A 123 9.37 3.90 7.73
C LEU A 123 8.50 5.15 7.67
N ARG A 124 7.79 5.47 8.77
CA ARG A 124 6.87 6.61 8.84
C ARG A 124 7.24 7.56 9.97
N LEU A 125 7.26 8.86 9.68
CA LEU A 125 7.21 9.87 10.73
C LEU A 125 5.79 9.98 11.26
N LYS A 126 5.52 9.24 12.34
CA LYS A 126 4.16 9.10 12.91
C LYS A 126 3.70 10.35 13.60
N GLN A 127 4.60 10.98 14.36
CA GLN A 127 4.28 12.18 15.11
C GLN A 127 5.51 13.09 15.24
N LEU A 128 5.29 14.37 15.04
CA LEU A 128 6.22 15.44 15.37
C LEU A 128 5.48 16.50 16.18
N THR A 129 5.91 16.74 17.40
CA THR A 129 5.28 17.74 18.29
C THR A 129 6.33 18.74 18.73
N LEU A 130 6.07 20.01 18.45
CA LEU A 130 6.86 21.14 18.89
C LEU A 130 6.09 21.90 19.95
N ASN A 131 6.67 22.03 21.15
CA ASN A 131 6.08 22.79 22.25
C ASN A 131 7.00 23.94 22.62
N TYR A 132 6.40 25.11 22.84
CA TYR A 132 7.08 26.29 23.33
C TYR A 132 6.38 26.86 24.56
N SER A 133 7.11 26.98 25.67
CA SER A 133 6.62 27.57 26.91
C SER A 133 7.10 29.03 27.02
N PHE A 134 6.18 29.96 27.07
CA PHE A 134 6.51 31.39 27.15
C PHE A 134 7.13 31.76 28.49
N ASP A 135 7.95 32.83 28.49
CA ASP A 135 8.58 33.36 29.69
C ASP A 135 7.53 33.90 30.65
N PRO A 136 7.47 33.41 31.91
CA PRO A 136 6.58 33.99 32.93
C PRO A 136 6.77 35.50 33.15
N LYS A 137 8.00 36.01 32.94
CA LYS A 137 8.24 37.44 33.03
C LYS A 137 7.53 38.24 31.95
N LEU A 138 7.44 37.72 30.75
CA LEU A 138 6.69 38.36 29.66
C LEU A 138 5.17 38.24 29.90
N LEU A 139 4.72 37.10 30.41
CA LEU A 139 3.31 36.80 30.64
C LEU A 139 2.70 37.65 31.77
N LYS A 140 3.48 38.03 32.79
CA LYS A 140 3.04 38.92 33.87
C LYS A 140 2.57 40.27 33.33
N LYS A 141 3.18 40.81 32.27
CA LYS A 141 2.73 42.03 31.63
C LYS A 141 1.36 41.93 30.98
N ALA A 142 0.97 40.72 30.58
CA ALA A 142 -0.32 40.40 29.97
C ALA A 142 -1.33 39.80 30.98
N HIS A 143 -1.01 39.84 32.30
CA HIS A 143 -1.82 39.22 33.36
C HIS A 143 -2.09 37.74 33.18
N LEU A 144 -1.15 37.00 32.53
CA LEU A 144 -1.21 35.57 32.31
C LEU A 144 -0.20 34.86 33.22
N ASN A 145 -0.59 33.71 33.74
CA ASN A 145 0.28 32.90 34.59
C ASN A 145 1.14 31.94 33.75
N THR A 146 0.53 31.30 32.77
CA THR A 146 1.21 30.34 31.87
C THR A 146 0.62 30.46 30.48
N LEU A 147 1.48 30.28 29.48
CA LEU A 147 1.09 30.13 28.07
C LEU A 147 2.03 29.12 27.41
N ASN A 148 1.46 28.09 26.84
CA ASN A 148 2.17 27.11 26.07
C ASN A 148 1.58 27.07 24.65
N LEU A 149 2.44 27.06 23.66
CA LEU A 149 2.07 26.84 22.27
C LEU A 149 2.54 25.45 21.86
N SER A 150 1.64 24.65 21.31
CA SER A 150 1.93 23.32 20.81
C SER A 150 1.51 23.20 19.34
N LEU A 151 2.43 22.70 18.52
CA LEU A 151 2.18 22.31 17.14
C LEU A 151 2.43 20.82 17.00
N THR A 152 1.41 20.08 16.62
CA THR A 152 1.53 18.63 16.40
C THR A 152 1.20 18.31 14.95
N LEU A 153 2.10 17.57 14.31
CA LEU A 153 1.97 17.06 12.95
C LEU A 153 1.97 15.54 13.01
N ASN A 154 0.99 14.92 12.38
CA ASN A 154 0.85 13.45 12.35
C ASN A 154 0.99 12.92 10.94
N ASN A 155 1.61 11.73 10.80
CA ASN A 155 1.76 11.01 9.52
C ASN A 155 2.33 11.87 8.39
N MET A 156 3.39 12.66 8.69
CA MET A 156 3.91 13.65 7.76
C MET A 156 4.45 13.05 6.46
N PHE A 157 5.15 11.93 6.57
CA PHE A 157 5.65 11.21 5.39
C PHE A 157 5.85 9.74 5.71
N THR A 158 5.82 8.93 4.66
CA THR A 158 6.11 7.50 4.69
C THR A 158 7.11 7.18 3.59
N ILE A 159 8.18 6.49 3.96
CA ILE A 159 9.15 5.94 3.01
C ILE A 159 8.80 4.48 2.83
N THR A 160 8.42 4.07 1.63
CA THR A 160 8.01 2.71 1.29
C THR A 160 8.20 2.44 -0.20
N LYS A 161 8.27 1.16 -0.57
CA LYS A 161 8.18 0.70 -1.97
C LYS A 161 6.77 0.28 -2.36
N TYR A 162 5.85 0.22 -1.39
CA TYR A 162 4.46 -0.11 -1.67
C TYR A 162 3.80 1.00 -2.48
N THR A 163 3.15 0.64 -3.57
CA THR A 163 2.54 1.59 -4.52
C THR A 163 1.07 1.90 -4.21
N GLY A 164 0.47 1.19 -3.26
CA GLY A 164 -0.90 1.44 -2.80
C GLY A 164 -1.00 2.63 -1.85
N ALA A 165 -2.21 2.86 -1.32
CA ALA A 165 -2.52 4.05 -0.53
C ALA A 165 -1.76 4.12 0.80
N ASP A 166 -1.69 3.01 1.55
CA ASP A 166 -1.03 2.97 2.87
C ASP A 166 -0.55 1.56 3.21
N PRO A 167 0.77 1.34 3.41
CA PRO A 167 1.32 0.04 3.78
C PRO A 167 1.01 -0.38 5.23
N GLU A 168 0.51 0.53 6.07
CA GLU A 168 0.14 0.22 7.46
C GLU A 168 -1.25 -0.43 7.56
N ILE A 169 -2.09 -0.26 6.55
CA ILE A 169 -3.42 -0.88 6.51
C ILE A 169 -3.24 -2.40 6.33
N SER A 170 -3.67 -3.15 7.33
CA SER A 170 -3.73 -4.61 7.22
C SER A 170 -4.92 -5.01 6.34
N PRO A 171 -4.76 -5.96 5.41
CA PRO A 171 -5.87 -6.47 4.60
C PRO A 171 -7.01 -7.06 5.45
N ASN A 172 -6.76 -7.46 6.69
CA ASN A 172 -7.77 -7.94 7.63
C ASN A 172 -8.73 -6.85 8.17
N ASN A 173 -8.48 -5.57 7.86
CA ASN A 173 -9.38 -4.47 8.21
C ASN A 173 -10.37 -4.10 7.10
N ILE A 174 -10.31 -4.74 5.95
CA ILE A 174 -11.39 -4.70 4.97
C ILE A 174 -12.38 -5.74 5.47
N GLY A 175 -13.45 -5.27 6.16
CA GLY A 175 -14.44 -6.12 6.79
C GLY A 175 -15.02 -7.17 5.83
N VAL A 176 -14.37 -8.29 5.76
CA VAL A 176 -14.95 -9.55 5.31
C VAL A 176 -15.56 -10.13 6.57
N SER A 177 -16.86 -9.89 6.77
CA SER A 177 -17.65 -10.70 7.69
C SER A 177 -17.55 -12.14 7.17
N GLU A 178 -16.90 -13.00 7.94
CA GLU A 178 -17.07 -14.43 7.81
C GLU A 178 -18.53 -14.73 8.25
N ASP A 179 -19.42 -14.92 7.27
CA ASP A 179 -20.72 -15.57 7.43
C ASP A 179 -20.62 -17.02 6.93
#